data_c18b9183cd0b2844acd8991bfa9608df
#
_entry.id   c18b9183cd0b2844acd8991bfa9608df
#
_cell.length_a   1.000
_cell.length_b   1.000
_cell.length_c   1.000
_cell.angle_alpha   90.00
_cell.angle_beta   90.00
_cell.angle_gamma   90.00
#
_symmetry.space_group_name_H-M   'P 1'
#
loop_
_entity.id
_entity.type
_entity.pdbx_description
1 polymer ?
#
loop_
_entity_poly.entity_id
_entity_poly.type
_entity_poly.pdbx_seq_one_letter_code
_entity_poly.pdbx_strand_id
1 'polypeptide(L)'
;NNRNGIAITWNKIEGATGYYIYRDGKKICQVKKETTKYTDKGANKNGTLYGFSIMAYKTINGKTYKSVISPGVKSCFLKGSSIDILTKKAGNTHVSWRKNSKANGYQVQYSTKQSFKKARVKTVKGQNKKSAKLSKLKNTKSYYVRLRGYVRKGKKKYYSHWSTCAKIIPWNGKWEFAGYSKIHTDSAVLYFSSASKVKNKTVCINAGHGTKGGESVKTLCHPDGSAKVTGGSTAQGAIRATSINGGTTLNDGTPEAKATLNLAMIVKQKLLKAGYNVLMVREDEDAQIDNIGRTVYANNCADYHIALHYDSTSSNKGAFYIGVPDNQSYKNMYPVSKNWKKHNKLGKNLVWGMENAGVKIYGKGEMAIDLTQTSYSTIPSVDLEVGDKSSNHSNKALKTIASGIVKGMNK
;
A
#
# COMPACT_ATOMS: atom_id res chain seq x y z
N ASN A 1 8.83 -1.30 -22.72
CA ASN A 1 7.56 -1.83 -22.16
C ASN A 1 6.86 -0.76 -21.35
N ASN A 2 5.55 -0.64 -21.50
CA ASN A 2 4.65 0.03 -20.58
C ASN A 2 3.70 -1.00 -19.93
N ARG A 3 2.70 -0.56 -19.17
CA ARG A 3 1.79 -1.49 -18.46
C ARG A 3 0.94 -2.35 -19.40
N ASN A 4 0.61 -1.83 -20.59
CA ASN A 4 -0.43 -2.39 -21.45
C ASN A 4 0.11 -2.90 -22.80
N GLY A 5 1.42 -2.83 -23.04
CA GLY A 5 1.99 -3.22 -24.33
C GLY A 5 3.42 -2.72 -24.54
N ILE A 6 3.85 -2.63 -25.79
CA ILE A 6 5.16 -2.17 -26.17
C ILE A 6 5.06 -0.78 -26.80
N ALA A 7 5.76 0.21 -26.25
CA ALA A 7 5.90 1.51 -26.85
C ALA A 7 7.03 1.51 -27.89
N ILE A 8 6.75 2.08 -29.04
CA ILE A 8 7.63 2.23 -30.18
C ILE A 8 7.80 3.73 -30.42
N THR A 9 8.99 4.17 -30.75
CA THR A 9 9.30 5.55 -31.10
C THR A 9 10.17 5.57 -32.35
N TRP A 10 10.04 6.63 -33.17
CA TRP A 10 10.83 6.84 -34.38
C TRP A 10 11.07 8.32 -34.60
N ASN A 11 12.04 8.63 -35.43
CA ASN A 11 12.32 10.00 -35.82
C ASN A 11 11.29 10.46 -36.87
N LYS A 12 10.86 11.72 -36.80
CA LYS A 12 10.02 12.34 -37.82
C LYS A 12 10.77 12.36 -39.15
N ILE A 13 10.05 12.00 -40.24
CA ILE A 13 10.54 12.11 -41.59
C ILE A 13 9.85 13.34 -42.23
N GLU A 14 10.64 14.27 -42.67
CA GLU A 14 10.14 15.49 -43.32
C GLU A 14 9.44 15.16 -44.63
N GLY A 15 8.34 15.87 -44.91
CA GLY A 15 7.51 15.61 -46.09
C GLY A 15 6.62 14.38 -46.03
N ALA A 16 6.69 13.54 -45.00
CA ALA A 16 5.79 12.41 -44.84
C ALA A 16 4.37 12.89 -44.50
N THR A 17 3.34 12.22 -45.03
CA THR A 17 1.93 12.40 -44.65
C THR A 17 1.60 11.58 -43.39
N GLY A 18 2.30 10.47 -43.18
CA GLY A 18 2.12 9.61 -42.02
C GLY A 18 2.98 8.35 -42.06
N TYR A 19 2.65 7.40 -41.16
CA TYR A 19 3.42 6.16 -40.99
C TYR A 19 2.51 4.95 -40.90
N TYR A 20 2.94 3.84 -41.49
CA TYR A 20 2.41 2.51 -41.26
C TYR A 20 3.29 1.80 -40.23
N ILE A 21 2.69 1.21 -39.20
CA ILE A 21 3.37 0.46 -38.16
C ILE A 21 3.11 -1.02 -38.37
N TYR A 22 4.18 -1.80 -38.35
CA TYR A 22 4.14 -3.25 -38.54
C TYR A 22 4.57 -3.96 -37.28
N ARG A 23 3.87 -5.06 -36.96
CA ARG A 23 4.29 -6.04 -35.96
C ARG A 23 4.39 -7.41 -36.62
N ASP A 24 5.56 -8.07 -36.47
CA ASP A 24 5.82 -9.41 -37.02
C ASP A 24 5.46 -9.51 -38.52
N GLY A 25 5.82 -8.48 -39.28
CA GLY A 25 5.55 -8.35 -40.71
C GLY A 25 4.15 -7.91 -41.11
N LYS A 26 3.19 -7.87 -40.17
CA LYS A 26 1.80 -7.45 -40.46
C LYS A 26 1.58 -5.97 -40.09
N LYS A 27 0.93 -5.19 -40.95
CA LYS A 27 0.50 -3.82 -40.66
C LYS A 27 -0.54 -3.85 -39.55
N ILE A 28 -0.29 -3.10 -38.47
CA ILE A 28 -1.17 -3.05 -37.30
C ILE A 28 -1.83 -1.68 -37.11
N CYS A 29 -1.22 -0.62 -37.63
CA CYS A 29 -1.74 0.73 -37.45
C CYS A 29 -1.25 1.68 -38.57
N GLN A 30 -2.00 2.75 -38.78
CA GLN A 30 -1.63 3.91 -39.57
C GLN A 30 -1.78 5.14 -38.69
N VAL A 31 -0.78 6.04 -38.72
CA VAL A 31 -0.76 7.25 -37.91
C VAL A 31 -0.37 8.47 -38.73
N LYS A 32 -0.79 9.66 -38.29
CA LYS A 32 -0.51 10.94 -38.94
C LYS A 32 0.96 11.35 -38.79
N LYS A 33 1.44 12.27 -39.63
CA LYS A 33 2.83 12.78 -39.69
C LYS A 33 3.40 13.28 -38.35
N GLU A 34 2.55 13.85 -37.50
CA GLU A 34 2.99 14.39 -36.19
C GLU A 34 3.20 13.29 -35.11
N THR A 35 2.74 12.07 -35.41
CA THR A 35 2.89 10.96 -34.47
C THR A 35 4.26 10.33 -34.61
N THR A 36 5.09 10.43 -33.58
CA THR A 36 6.43 9.81 -33.50
C THR A 36 6.53 8.74 -32.41
N LYS A 37 5.40 8.41 -31.79
CA LYS A 37 5.29 7.41 -30.73
C LYS A 37 3.96 6.65 -30.83
N TYR A 38 4.01 5.34 -30.71
CA TYR A 38 2.82 4.47 -30.69
C TYR A 38 2.98 3.40 -29.62
N THR A 39 1.91 3.05 -28.92
CA THR A 39 1.88 1.92 -27.99
C THR A 39 1.03 0.81 -28.58
N ASP A 40 1.67 -0.28 -28.97
CA ASP A 40 0.96 -1.47 -29.40
C ASP A 40 0.43 -2.25 -28.18
N LYS A 41 -0.89 -2.11 -27.95
CA LYS A 41 -1.60 -2.83 -26.90
C LYS A 41 -1.79 -4.32 -27.22
N GLY A 42 -1.71 -4.73 -28.50
CA GLY A 42 -1.75 -6.11 -28.91
C GLY A 42 -0.48 -6.90 -28.61
N ALA A 43 0.66 -6.20 -28.41
CA ALA A 43 1.91 -6.80 -27.97
C ALA A 43 1.95 -6.93 -26.44
N ASN A 44 1.06 -7.75 -25.86
CA ASN A 44 0.82 -7.86 -24.40
C ASN A 44 0.99 -9.28 -23.83
N LYS A 45 1.36 -10.27 -24.65
CA LYS A 45 1.57 -11.65 -24.16
C LYS A 45 2.88 -11.75 -23.40
N ASN A 46 2.79 -12.12 -22.12
CA ASN A 46 3.91 -12.15 -21.18
C ASN A 46 5.05 -13.08 -21.64
N GLY A 47 6.27 -12.53 -21.73
CA GLY A 47 7.48 -13.25 -22.16
C GLY A 47 7.60 -13.44 -23.66
N THR A 48 6.75 -12.81 -24.48
CA THR A 48 6.75 -12.94 -25.94
C THR A 48 7.61 -11.87 -26.60
N LEU A 49 8.41 -12.26 -27.57
CA LEU A 49 9.24 -11.40 -28.39
C LEU A 49 8.43 -10.98 -29.63
N TYR A 50 8.41 -9.69 -29.92
CA TYR A 50 7.76 -9.09 -31.09
C TYR A 50 8.77 -8.32 -31.92
N GLY A 51 8.64 -8.37 -33.25
CA GLY A 51 9.38 -7.55 -34.18
C GLY A 51 8.55 -6.34 -34.62
N PHE A 52 9.14 -5.16 -34.67
CA PHE A 52 8.48 -3.94 -35.13
C PHE A 52 9.28 -3.27 -36.23
N SER A 53 8.57 -2.78 -37.24
CA SER A 53 9.13 -1.93 -38.30
C SER A 53 8.13 -0.85 -38.69
N ILE A 54 8.62 0.19 -39.34
CA ILE A 54 7.85 1.37 -39.73
C ILE A 54 8.12 1.68 -41.18
N MET A 55 7.09 2.14 -41.87
CA MET A 55 7.15 2.61 -43.24
C MET A 55 6.48 4.00 -43.31
N ALA A 56 7.19 5.00 -43.80
CA ALA A 56 6.60 6.31 -44.07
C ALA A 56 5.80 6.27 -45.37
N TYR A 57 4.78 7.12 -45.48
CA TYR A 57 4.06 7.35 -46.72
C TYR A 57 3.82 8.84 -46.97
N LYS A 58 3.75 9.22 -48.24
CA LYS A 58 3.39 10.56 -48.70
C LYS A 58 2.24 10.47 -49.66
N THR A 59 1.21 11.28 -49.47
CA THR A 59 0.07 11.38 -50.43
C THR A 59 0.15 12.68 -51.17
N ILE A 60 0.19 12.63 -52.51
CA ILE A 60 0.24 13.77 -53.42
C ILE A 60 -0.86 13.56 -54.46
N ASN A 61 -1.76 14.51 -54.61
CA ASN A 61 -2.89 14.45 -55.57
C ASN A 61 -3.66 13.13 -55.50
N GLY A 62 -3.97 12.66 -54.28
CA GLY A 62 -4.72 11.42 -54.06
C GLY A 62 -3.90 10.12 -54.19
N LYS A 63 -2.69 10.17 -54.74
CA LYS A 63 -1.81 9.01 -54.91
C LYS A 63 -0.85 8.84 -53.74
N THR A 64 -0.73 7.63 -53.20
CA THR A 64 0.11 7.33 -52.05
C THR A 64 1.42 6.67 -52.44
N TYR A 65 2.54 7.30 -52.07
CA TYR A 65 3.89 6.80 -52.24
C TYR A 65 4.41 6.29 -50.90
N LYS A 66 5.18 5.21 -50.89
CA LYS A 66 5.66 4.54 -49.68
C LYS A 66 7.19 4.50 -49.69
N SER A 67 7.78 4.71 -48.55
CA SER A 67 9.22 4.46 -48.33
C SER A 67 9.53 2.98 -48.30
N VAL A 68 10.81 2.62 -48.30
CA VAL A 68 11.24 1.31 -47.85
C VAL A 68 10.83 1.12 -46.36
N ILE A 69 10.57 -0.13 -45.98
CA ILE A 69 10.29 -0.46 -44.58
C ILE A 69 11.57 -0.38 -43.76
N SER A 70 11.49 0.20 -42.57
CA SER A 70 12.67 0.29 -41.68
C SER A 70 13.20 -1.09 -41.27
N PRO A 71 14.48 -1.21 -40.89
CA PRO A 71 14.98 -2.41 -40.24
C PRO A 71 14.13 -2.78 -39.01
N GLY A 72 13.92 -4.09 -38.82
CA GLY A 72 13.10 -4.59 -37.73
C GLY A 72 13.79 -4.46 -36.35
N VAL A 73 13.07 -3.92 -35.37
CA VAL A 73 13.54 -3.84 -33.98
C VAL A 73 12.73 -4.84 -33.13
N LYS A 74 13.44 -5.74 -32.44
CA LYS A 74 12.81 -6.74 -31.56
C LYS A 74 12.68 -6.22 -30.13
N SER A 75 11.51 -6.39 -29.54
CA SER A 75 11.25 -6.12 -28.11
C SER A 75 10.41 -7.23 -27.48
N CYS A 76 10.70 -7.59 -26.24
CA CYS A 76 9.95 -8.64 -25.53
C CYS A 76 9.01 -7.97 -24.51
N PHE A 77 7.72 -8.27 -24.59
CA PHE A 77 6.78 -7.84 -23.54
C PHE A 77 6.98 -8.69 -22.30
N LEU A 78 7.24 -8.03 -21.19
CA LEU A 78 7.27 -8.66 -19.87
C LEU A 78 6.31 -7.89 -18.95
N LYS A 79 5.33 -8.62 -18.40
CA LYS A 79 4.37 -8.06 -17.43
C LYS A 79 5.14 -7.55 -16.20
N GLY A 80 4.76 -6.38 -15.73
CA GLY A 80 5.37 -5.79 -14.53
C GLY A 80 5.11 -6.61 -13.26
N SER A 81 5.99 -6.47 -12.29
CA SER A 81 5.82 -6.96 -10.92
C SER A 81 5.62 -5.76 -10.00
N SER A 82 4.95 -5.95 -8.86
CA SER A 82 4.76 -4.94 -7.83
C SER A 82 5.48 -5.34 -6.55
N ILE A 83 5.90 -4.36 -5.76
CA ILE A 83 6.36 -4.59 -4.40
C ILE A 83 5.16 -5.08 -3.58
N ASP A 84 5.33 -6.18 -2.87
CA ASP A 84 4.31 -6.78 -2.02
C ASP A 84 4.51 -6.34 -0.57
N ILE A 85 5.73 -6.51 -0.07
CA ILE A 85 6.14 -6.09 1.28
C ILE A 85 7.46 -5.33 1.18
N LEU A 86 7.57 -4.26 1.96
CA LEU A 86 8.81 -3.52 2.16
C LEU A 86 8.94 -3.19 3.64
N THR A 87 9.91 -3.80 4.32
CA THR A 87 10.17 -3.53 5.73
C THR A 87 11.54 -2.88 5.92
N LYS A 88 11.63 -1.96 6.86
CA LYS A 88 12.87 -1.34 7.29
C LYS A 88 12.98 -1.42 8.80
N LYS A 89 13.81 -2.34 9.26
CA LYS A 89 14.24 -2.52 10.65
C LYS A 89 15.64 -1.96 10.86
N ALA A 90 16.07 -1.80 12.10
CA ALA A 90 17.43 -1.37 12.40
C ALA A 90 18.46 -2.21 11.63
N GLY A 91 19.23 -1.57 10.73
CA GLY A 91 20.26 -2.21 9.92
C GLY A 91 19.78 -3.09 8.75
N ASN A 92 18.48 -3.41 8.64
CA ASN A 92 17.94 -4.32 7.63
C ASN A 92 16.79 -3.71 6.85
N THR A 93 16.84 -3.81 5.53
CA THR A 93 15.72 -3.48 4.65
C THR A 93 15.44 -4.69 3.78
N HIS A 94 14.21 -5.16 3.82
CA HIS A 94 13.76 -6.31 3.06
C HIS A 94 12.66 -5.88 2.10
N VAL A 95 12.75 -6.33 0.84
CA VAL A 95 11.72 -6.11 -0.17
C VAL A 95 11.29 -7.44 -0.74
N SER A 96 9.99 -7.68 -0.84
CA SER A 96 9.43 -8.86 -1.50
C SER A 96 8.44 -8.48 -2.59
N TRP A 97 8.16 -9.44 -3.51
CA TRP A 97 7.30 -9.25 -4.67
C TRP A 97 6.69 -10.56 -5.13
N ARG A 98 5.60 -10.46 -5.88
CA ARG A 98 5.04 -11.62 -6.59
C ARG A 98 5.88 -11.96 -7.80
N LYS A 99 6.25 -13.24 -7.94
CA LYS A 99 7.03 -13.71 -9.08
C LYS A 99 6.27 -13.55 -10.39
N ASN A 100 7.00 -13.22 -11.45
CA ASN A 100 6.53 -13.33 -12.82
C ASN A 100 7.11 -14.62 -13.44
N SER A 101 6.24 -15.53 -13.89
CA SER A 101 6.61 -16.85 -14.41
C SER A 101 7.49 -16.81 -15.68
N LYS A 102 7.61 -15.67 -16.34
CA LYS A 102 8.44 -15.47 -17.54
C LYS A 102 9.70 -14.64 -17.30
N ALA A 103 9.89 -14.11 -16.07
CA ALA A 103 11.09 -13.37 -15.72
C ALA A 103 12.28 -14.34 -15.45
N ASN A 104 13.47 -13.97 -15.89
CA ASN A 104 14.71 -14.64 -15.50
C ASN A 104 15.35 -14.02 -14.24
N GLY A 105 14.79 -12.91 -13.77
CA GLY A 105 15.22 -12.22 -12.57
C GLY A 105 14.63 -10.83 -12.47
N TYR A 106 15.11 -10.05 -11.49
CA TYR A 106 14.52 -8.79 -11.10
C TYR A 106 15.60 -7.73 -10.87
N GLN A 107 15.19 -6.48 -10.94
CA GLN A 107 15.97 -5.34 -10.49
C GLN A 107 15.17 -4.55 -9.47
N VAL A 108 15.76 -4.34 -8.31
CA VAL A 108 15.25 -3.41 -7.28
C VAL A 108 16.08 -2.14 -7.37
N GLN A 109 15.42 -1.02 -7.62
CA GLN A 109 16.04 0.29 -7.66
C GLN A 109 15.60 1.11 -6.45
N TYR A 110 16.55 1.81 -5.81
CA TYR A 110 16.27 2.62 -4.63
C TYR A 110 17.10 3.89 -4.60
N SER A 111 16.49 4.97 -4.10
CA SER A 111 17.06 6.32 -4.06
C SER A 111 16.42 7.14 -2.93
N THR A 112 17.12 8.14 -2.42
CA THR A 112 16.54 9.16 -1.54
C THR A 112 15.72 10.21 -2.32
N LYS A 113 15.78 10.18 -3.66
CA LYS A 113 15.02 11.10 -4.55
C LYS A 113 13.91 10.33 -5.28
N GLN A 114 12.70 10.88 -5.29
CA GLN A 114 11.55 10.28 -5.99
C GLN A 114 11.76 10.15 -7.49
N SER A 115 12.55 11.05 -8.09
CA SER A 115 12.96 10.98 -9.49
C SER A 115 13.90 9.82 -9.82
N PHE A 116 14.40 9.11 -8.81
CA PHE A 116 15.42 8.08 -8.93
C PHE A 116 16.74 8.57 -9.55
N LYS A 117 17.01 9.88 -9.53
CA LYS A 117 18.32 10.42 -9.90
C LYS A 117 19.40 9.86 -8.95
N LYS A 118 20.52 9.39 -9.50
CA LYS A 118 21.61 8.71 -8.78
C LYS A 118 21.15 7.51 -7.96
N ALA A 119 20.17 6.75 -8.47
CA ALA A 119 19.64 5.57 -7.79
C ALA A 119 20.62 4.40 -7.81
N ARG A 120 20.61 3.62 -6.73
CA ARG A 120 21.26 2.31 -6.67
C ARG A 120 20.34 1.24 -7.25
N VAL A 121 20.95 0.22 -7.86
CA VAL A 121 20.21 -0.92 -8.45
C VAL A 121 20.80 -2.23 -7.90
N LYS A 122 19.94 -3.05 -7.31
CA LYS A 122 20.26 -4.44 -6.97
C LYS A 122 19.62 -5.39 -7.98
N THR A 123 20.44 -6.14 -8.68
CA THR A 123 19.97 -7.20 -9.59
C THR A 123 19.89 -8.53 -8.85
N VAL A 124 18.74 -9.19 -8.96
CA VAL A 124 18.45 -10.49 -8.38
C VAL A 124 18.27 -11.48 -9.53
N LYS A 125 19.18 -12.44 -9.64
CA LYS A 125 19.13 -13.51 -10.65
C LYS A 125 18.22 -14.64 -10.17
N GLY A 126 17.48 -15.25 -11.07
CA GLY A 126 16.60 -16.40 -10.81
C GLY A 126 15.12 -16.06 -10.84
N GLN A 127 14.37 -16.86 -11.60
CA GLN A 127 12.93 -16.74 -11.81
C GLN A 127 12.13 -16.87 -10.50
N ASN A 128 12.55 -17.79 -9.63
CA ASN A 128 11.84 -18.13 -8.40
C ASN A 128 12.15 -17.18 -7.23
N LYS A 129 13.07 -16.23 -7.41
CA LYS A 129 13.38 -15.24 -6.36
C LYS A 129 12.20 -14.29 -6.18
N LYS A 130 11.77 -14.14 -4.92
CA LYS A 130 10.62 -13.31 -4.52
C LYS A 130 11.00 -12.18 -3.58
N SER A 131 12.28 -12.09 -3.21
CA SER A 131 12.74 -11.10 -2.23
C SER A 131 14.20 -10.71 -2.40
N ALA A 132 14.57 -9.59 -1.78
CA ALA A 132 15.94 -9.14 -1.65
C ALA A 132 16.14 -8.32 -0.37
N LYS A 133 17.31 -8.46 0.23
CA LYS A 133 17.78 -7.57 1.29
C LYS A 133 18.50 -6.38 0.65
N LEU A 134 18.15 -5.16 1.01
CA LEU A 134 18.86 -3.94 0.64
C LEU A 134 19.77 -3.54 1.79
N SER A 135 21.05 -3.34 1.52
CA SER A 135 22.04 -3.00 2.53
C SER A 135 22.45 -1.52 2.45
N LYS A 136 23.06 -1.03 3.54
CA LYS A 136 23.63 0.33 3.63
C LYS A 136 22.60 1.46 3.43
N LEU A 137 21.36 1.27 3.89
CA LEU A 137 20.36 2.32 4.00
C LEU A 137 20.48 2.98 5.39
N LYS A 138 20.64 4.31 5.42
CA LYS A 138 20.69 5.07 6.66
C LYS A 138 19.32 5.08 7.34
N ASN A 139 19.27 4.86 8.65
CA ASN A 139 17.99 4.78 9.39
C ASN A 139 17.24 6.12 9.46
N THR A 140 17.96 7.24 9.30
CA THR A 140 17.41 8.60 9.38
C THR A 140 16.97 9.18 8.03
N LYS A 141 17.06 8.40 6.92
CA LYS A 141 16.72 8.89 5.58
C LYS A 141 15.56 8.13 4.97
N SER A 142 14.65 8.85 4.33
CA SER A 142 13.63 8.26 3.47
C SER A 142 14.25 7.69 2.20
N TYR A 143 13.69 6.56 1.72
CA TYR A 143 14.08 5.95 0.47
C TYR A 143 12.86 5.58 -0.37
N TYR A 144 12.90 5.93 -1.65
CA TYR A 144 11.97 5.44 -2.65
C TYR A 144 12.52 4.15 -3.24
N VAL A 145 11.66 3.13 -3.35
CA VAL A 145 12.01 1.80 -3.85
C VAL A 145 11.05 1.42 -4.96
N ARG A 146 11.57 0.87 -6.08
CA ARG A 146 10.76 0.32 -7.17
C ARG A 146 11.37 -0.94 -7.73
N LEU A 147 10.55 -1.73 -8.42
CA LEU A 147 10.89 -3.05 -8.92
C LEU A 147 10.59 -3.19 -10.41
N ARG A 148 11.40 -3.94 -11.15
CA ARG A 148 11.07 -4.46 -12.47
C ARG A 148 11.61 -5.87 -12.67
N GLY A 149 10.95 -6.66 -13.50
CA GLY A 149 11.48 -7.93 -13.99
C GLY A 149 12.34 -7.76 -15.24
N TYR A 150 13.18 -8.75 -15.53
CA TYR A 150 13.84 -8.89 -16.84
C TYR A 150 13.73 -10.31 -17.37
N VAL A 151 13.72 -10.44 -18.69
CA VAL A 151 13.82 -11.71 -19.42
C VAL A 151 15.00 -11.67 -20.36
N ARG A 152 15.69 -12.80 -20.54
CA ARG A 152 16.76 -12.98 -21.53
C ARG A 152 16.20 -13.69 -22.77
N LYS A 153 16.57 -13.20 -23.94
CA LYS A 153 16.37 -13.85 -25.23
C LYS A 153 17.71 -13.82 -25.95
N GLY A 154 18.40 -14.95 -25.99
CA GLY A 154 19.81 -15.01 -26.37
C GLY A 154 20.67 -14.14 -25.44
N LYS A 155 21.58 -13.38 -26.02
CA LYS A 155 22.48 -12.46 -25.28
C LYS A 155 21.77 -11.19 -24.77
N LYS A 156 20.56 -10.84 -25.24
CA LYS A 156 19.86 -9.59 -24.96
C LYS A 156 18.91 -9.71 -23.75
N LYS A 157 18.89 -8.67 -22.88
CA LYS A 157 17.93 -8.52 -21.79
C LYS A 157 16.84 -7.55 -22.18
N TYR A 158 15.59 -7.93 -21.87
CA TYR A 158 14.41 -7.08 -22.00
C TYR A 158 13.79 -6.90 -20.64
N TYR A 159 13.32 -5.68 -20.32
CA TYR A 159 12.82 -5.31 -19.00
C TYR A 159 11.33 -5.03 -19.05
N SER A 160 10.61 -5.38 -18.01
CA SER A 160 9.27 -4.86 -17.78
C SER A 160 9.33 -3.35 -17.49
N HIS A 161 8.17 -2.69 -17.50
CA HIS A 161 8.10 -1.36 -16.88
C HIS A 161 8.42 -1.45 -15.37
N TRP A 162 8.82 -0.33 -14.77
CA TRP A 162 8.98 -0.21 -13.34
C TRP A 162 7.63 -0.29 -12.63
N SER A 163 7.59 -0.90 -11.43
CA SER A 163 6.44 -0.78 -10.53
C SER A 163 6.21 0.69 -10.11
N THR A 164 5.03 0.99 -9.59
CA THR A 164 4.90 2.13 -8.68
C THR A 164 5.92 1.99 -7.56
N CYS A 165 6.42 3.12 -7.07
CA CYS A 165 7.36 3.08 -5.96
C CYS A 165 6.63 2.92 -4.62
N ALA A 166 7.38 2.46 -3.61
CA ALA A 166 7.06 2.60 -2.21
C ALA A 166 8.08 3.53 -1.56
N LYS A 167 7.72 4.22 -0.48
CA LYS A 167 8.59 5.13 0.26
C LYS A 167 8.75 4.64 1.68
N ILE A 168 9.98 4.34 2.09
CA ILE A 168 10.35 4.12 3.49
C ILE A 168 10.37 5.47 4.19
N ILE A 169 9.68 5.59 5.31
CA ILE A 169 9.60 6.80 6.12
C ILE A 169 10.20 6.47 7.49
N PRO A 170 11.37 7.02 7.85
CA PRO A 170 11.97 6.82 9.16
C PRO A 170 11.20 7.59 10.24
N TRP A 171 11.38 7.19 11.50
CA TRP A 171 10.90 7.95 12.63
C TRP A 171 11.48 9.36 12.65
N ASN A 172 10.63 10.33 13.02
CA ASN A 172 11.05 11.72 13.23
C ASN A 172 10.60 12.18 14.63
N GLY A 173 11.53 12.27 15.55
CA GLY A 173 11.29 12.68 16.93
C GLY A 173 10.82 14.14 17.10
N LYS A 174 10.77 14.92 16.01
CA LYS A 174 10.23 16.30 16.02
C LYS A 174 8.73 16.38 15.69
N TRP A 175 8.11 15.25 15.32
CA TRP A 175 6.67 15.21 15.09
C TRP A 175 5.91 15.43 16.40
N GLU A 176 4.75 16.05 16.30
CA GLU A 176 3.85 16.23 17.43
C GLU A 176 3.54 14.87 18.08
N PHE A 177 3.55 14.80 19.40
CA PHE A 177 3.43 13.59 20.22
C PHE A 177 4.53 12.54 20.07
N ALA A 178 5.58 12.76 19.27
CA ALA A 178 6.66 11.79 19.10
C ALA A 178 7.34 11.41 20.40
N GLY A 179 7.51 12.35 21.34
CA GLY A 179 8.14 12.13 22.64
C GLY A 179 7.38 11.17 23.58
N TYR A 180 6.10 10.90 23.29
CA TYR A 180 5.27 9.99 24.09
C TYR A 180 5.44 8.52 23.67
N SER A 181 5.86 8.24 22.43
CA SER A 181 6.17 6.88 21.95
C SER A 181 7.46 6.36 22.63
N LYS A 182 7.47 5.11 23.03
CA LYS A 182 8.59 4.43 23.67
C LYS A 182 9.23 3.37 22.78
N ILE A 183 8.50 2.86 21.78
CA ILE A 183 8.98 1.87 20.81
C ILE A 183 8.74 2.42 19.39
N HIS A 184 9.82 2.81 18.69
CA HIS A 184 9.74 3.42 17.36
C HIS A 184 11.04 3.24 16.54
N THR A 185 11.66 2.06 16.64
CA THR A 185 12.92 1.78 15.93
C THR A 185 12.73 1.35 14.48
N ASP A 186 11.53 0.89 14.11
CA ASP A 186 11.20 0.51 12.75
C ASP A 186 10.60 1.69 11.97
N SER A 187 10.58 1.57 10.64
CA SER A 187 10.06 2.61 9.74
C SER A 187 8.71 2.21 9.16
N ALA A 188 7.81 3.18 9.00
CA ALA A 188 6.59 2.99 8.22
C ALA A 188 6.88 3.02 6.72
N VAL A 189 5.98 2.45 5.91
CA VAL A 189 6.11 2.39 4.46
C VAL A 189 4.86 2.92 3.76
N LEU A 190 5.04 3.93 2.91
CA LEU A 190 4.00 4.50 2.07
C LEU A 190 4.03 3.86 0.68
N TYR A 191 2.94 3.25 0.28
CA TYR A 191 2.69 2.70 -1.06
C TYR A 191 1.84 3.66 -1.88
N PHE A 192 2.29 3.97 -3.10
CA PHE A 192 1.55 4.84 -4.00
C PHE A 192 0.60 4.01 -4.88
N SER A 193 -0.61 4.51 -5.06
CA SER A 193 -1.57 3.91 -5.98
C SER A 193 -1.09 4.00 -7.42
N SER A 194 -1.46 2.99 -8.19
CA SER A 194 -1.26 2.97 -9.65
C SER A 194 -2.58 2.85 -10.41
N ALA A 195 -3.70 3.11 -9.75
CA ALA A 195 -5.02 3.11 -10.36
C ALA A 195 -5.12 4.19 -11.46
N SER A 196 -6.02 4.01 -12.40
CA SER A 196 -6.25 5.00 -13.47
C SER A 196 -6.77 6.34 -12.93
N LYS A 197 -7.54 6.29 -11.84
CA LYS A 197 -8.00 7.47 -11.08
C LYS A 197 -7.39 7.42 -9.69
N VAL A 198 -6.39 8.24 -9.44
CA VAL A 198 -5.75 8.38 -8.12
C VAL A 198 -6.51 9.42 -7.32
N LYS A 199 -6.83 9.10 -6.06
CA LYS A 199 -7.62 9.97 -5.16
C LYS A 199 -6.78 11.03 -4.44
N ASN A 200 -5.44 10.92 -4.50
CA ASN A 200 -4.49 11.78 -3.75
C ASN A 200 -4.77 11.82 -2.24
N LYS A 201 -5.34 10.75 -1.72
CA LYS A 201 -5.59 10.52 -0.30
C LYS A 201 -4.81 9.30 0.16
N THR A 202 -4.27 9.37 1.37
CA THR A 202 -3.50 8.30 2.01
C THR A 202 -4.28 7.74 3.19
N VAL A 203 -4.41 6.42 3.25
CA VAL A 203 -5.00 5.70 4.37
C VAL A 203 -3.88 4.96 5.10
N CYS A 204 -3.70 5.25 6.39
CA CYS A 204 -2.86 4.45 7.26
C CYS A 204 -3.64 3.20 7.67
N ILE A 205 -3.09 2.03 7.36
CA ILE A 205 -3.59 0.74 7.83
C ILE A 205 -2.65 0.22 8.91
N ASN A 206 -3.21 0.09 10.09
CA ASN A 206 -2.55 -0.40 11.28
C ASN A 206 -3.10 -1.79 11.62
N ALA A 207 -2.35 -2.85 11.27
CA ALA A 207 -2.64 -4.18 11.78
C ALA A 207 -2.37 -4.20 13.29
N GLY A 208 -3.36 -4.48 14.11
CA GLY A 208 -3.26 -4.47 15.56
C GLY A 208 -2.16 -5.41 16.10
N HIS A 209 -1.58 -5.06 17.24
CA HIS A 209 -0.57 -5.88 17.93
C HIS A 209 0.75 -6.11 17.16
N GLY A 210 1.49 -7.18 17.45
CA GLY A 210 2.67 -7.60 16.70
C GLY A 210 3.90 -6.72 16.94
N THR A 211 4.18 -6.40 18.21
CA THR A 211 5.41 -5.77 18.68
C THR A 211 5.93 -6.55 19.89
N LYS A 212 6.99 -7.34 19.70
CA LYS A 212 7.59 -8.12 20.78
C LYS A 212 8.15 -7.18 21.86
N GLY A 213 7.88 -7.52 23.13
CA GLY A 213 8.30 -6.71 24.28
C GLY A 213 7.44 -5.47 24.55
N GLY A 214 6.43 -5.18 23.72
CA GLY A 214 5.54 -4.04 23.91
C GLY A 214 4.71 -4.08 25.19
N GLU A 215 4.44 -5.28 25.71
CA GLU A 215 3.64 -5.51 26.92
C GLU A 215 4.32 -5.00 28.19
N SER A 216 5.66 -5.06 28.28
CA SER A 216 6.44 -4.61 29.41
C SER A 216 6.61 -3.08 29.45
N VAL A 217 6.29 -2.38 28.37
CA VAL A 217 6.44 -0.92 28.27
C VAL A 217 5.11 -0.22 28.50
N LYS A 218 5.10 0.86 29.25
CA LYS A 218 3.92 1.69 29.54
C LYS A 218 4.04 3.07 28.91
N THR A 219 2.94 3.54 28.32
CA THR A 219 2.79 4.90 27.78
C THR A 219 1.62 5.62 28.46
N LEU A 220 1.52 6.94 28.35
CA LEU A 220 0.35 7.67 28.82
C LEU A 220 -0.87 7.30 27.97
N CYS A 221 -2.04 7.15 28.60
CA CYS A 221 -3.32 6.92 27.91
C CYS A 221 -3.72 8.16 27.11
N HIS A 222 -3.56 9.33 27.71
CA HIS A 222 -3.92 10.64 27.16
C HIS A 222 -2.70 11.57 27.12
N PRO A 223 -2.58 12.46 26.11
CA PRO A 223 -1.41 13.35 25.97
C PRO A 223 -1.27 14.39 27.07
N ASP A 224 -2.37 14.79 27.74
CA ASP A 224 -2.38 15.72 28.86
C ASP A 224 -2.13 15.06 30.23
N GLY A 225 -1.96 13.72 30.24
CA GLY A 225 -1.76 12.94 31.47
C GLY A 225 -3.04 12.66 32.26
N SER A 226 -4.21 13.05 31.76
CA SER A 226 -5.47 12.71 32.41
C SER A 226 -5.76 11.22 32.42
N ALA A 227 -6.57 10.77 33.37
CA ALA A 227 -6.95 9.37 33.54
C ALA A 227 -8.01 8.95 32.51
N LYS A 228 -8.01 7.65 32.15
CA LYS A 228 -9.02 7.04 31.31
C LYS A 228 -10.42 7.22 31.89
N VAL A 229 -11.35 7.60 31.04
CA VAL A 229 -12.77 7.79 31.41
C VAL A 229 -13.62 6.54 31.20
N THR A 230 -13.09 5.51 30.49
CA THR A 230 -13.76 4.21 30.28
C THR A 230 -12.81 3.06 30.61
N GLY A 231 -13.39 1.87 30.84
CA GLY A 231 -12.66 0.60 30.95
C GLY A 231 -12.30 0.01 29.58
N GLY A 232 -11.86 -1.24 29.59
CA GLY A 232 -11.42 -2.04 28.45
C GLY A 232 -10.24 -2.91 28.86
N SER A 233 -9.29 -3.17 27.95
CA SER A 233 -8.02 -3.86 28.28
C SER A 233 -7.15 -3.09 29.29
N THR A 234 -7.41 -1.81 29.47
CA THR A 234 -6.84 -0.94 30.53
C THR A 234 -7.99 -0.41 31.36
N ALA A 235 -7.91 -0.49 32.69
CA ALA A 235 -8.96 -0.08 33.62
C ALA A 235 -9.30 1.41 33.51
N GLN A 236 -10.54 1.78 33.75
CA GLN A 236 -10.96 3.16 33.99
C GLN A 236 -10.14 3.75 35.15
N GLY A 237 -9.80 5.02 35.08
CA GLY A 237 -8.95 5.71 36.06
C GLY A 237 -7.43 5.52 35.84
N ALA A 238 -7.02 4.65 34.93
CA ALA A 238 -5.60 4.45 34.64
C ALA A 238 -5.03 5.67 33.85
N ILE A 239 -3.86 6.15 34.25
CA ILE A 239 -3.10 7.21 33.57
C ILE A 239 -2.20 6.59 32.49
N ARG A 240 -1.75 5.36 32.69
CA ARG A 240 -0.85 4.64 31.78
C ARG A 240 -1.45 3.33 31.31
N ALA A 241 -1.22 3.00 30.06
CA ALA A 241 -1.58 1.73 29.44
C ALA A 241 -0.33 1.00 28.95
N THR A 242 -0.47 -0.29 28.68
CA THR A 242 0.51 -1.06 27.91
C THR A 242 0.71 -0.41 26.54
N SER A 243 1.98 -0.16 26.17
CA SER A 243 2.31 0.57 24.93
C SER A 243 1.78 -0.12 23.67
N ILE A 244 1.77 -1.44 23.71
CA ILE A 244 1.08 -2.32 22.78
C ILE A 244 1.01 -3.72 23.38
N ASN A 245 -0.17 -4.32 23.46
CA ASN A 245 -0.34 -5.68 23.97
C ASN A 245 -0.22 -6.73 22.85
N GLY A 246 -0.15 -8.01 23.23
CA GLY A 246 0.00 -9.15 22.31
C GLY A 246 -1.25 -9.46 21.48
N GLY A 247 -2.40 -8.97 21.91
CA GLY A 247 -3.71 -9.35 21.37
C GLY A 247 -4.24 -10.66 21.93
N THR A 248 -5.40 -11.05 21.46
CA THR A 248 -6.04 -12.34 21.82
C THR A 248 -5.58 -13.48 20.90
N THR A 249 -6.00 -14.69 21.21
CA THR A 249 -5.88 -15.85 20.31
C THR A 249 -7.27 -16.26 19.85
N LEU A 250 -7.47 -16.38 18.54
CA LEU A 250 -8.73 -16.83 17.96
C LEU A 250 -8.98 -18.28 18.30
N ASN A 251 -10.24 -18.74 18.22
CA ASN A 251 -10.64 -20.09 18.67
C ASN A 251 -9.94 -21.24 17.90
N ASP A 252 -9.40 -21.00 16.72
CA ASP A 252 -8.60 -21.98 15.97
C ASP A 252 -7.09 -21.95 16.32
N GLY A 253 -6.70 -21.18 17.34
CA GLY A 253 -5.30 -21.03 17.76
C GLY A 253 -4.52 -19.96 16.99
N THR A 254 -5.15 -19.24 16.04
CA THR A 254 -4.46 -18.16 15.30
C THR A 254 -4.28 -16.93 16.20
N PRO A 255 -3.05 -16.42 16.42
CA PRO A 255 -2.85 -15.16 17.12
C PRO A 255 -3.53 -13.99 16.38
N GLU A 256 -4.20 -13.11 17.11
CA GLU A 256 -4.86 -11.92 16.56
C GLU A 256 -3.88 -11.07 15.72
N ALA A 257 -2.66 -10.89 16.18
CA ALA A 257 -1.62 -10.18 15.46
C ALA A 257 -1.37 -10.74 14.04
N LYS A 258 -1.54 -12.08 13.84
CA LYS A 258 -1.41 -12.71 12.53
C LYS A 258 -2.68 -12.52 11.68
N ALA A 259 -3.85 -12.65 12.29
CA ALA A 259 -5.14 -12.46 11.60
C ALA A 259 -5.29 -11.02 11.09
N THR A 260 -4.98 -10.02 11.93
CA THR A 260 -5.04 -8.60 11.58
C THR A 260 -4.01 -8.24 10.50
N LEU A 261 -2.80 -8.82 10.54
CA LEU A 261 -1.81 -8.63 9.48
C LEU A 261 -2.29 -9.19 8.13
N ASN A 262 -2.87 -10.38 8.13
CA ASN A 262 -3.42 -10.99 6.91
C ASN A 262 -4.52 -10.10 6.30
N LEU A 263 -5.43 -9.57 7.11
CA LEU A 263 -6.46 -8.64 6.68
C LEU A 263 -5.85 -7.34 6.15
N ALA A 264 -4.93 -6.73 6.89
CA ALA A 264 -4.27 -5.48 6.51
C ALA A 264 -3.60 -5.56 5.13
N MET A 265 -2.98 -6.69 4.81
CA MET A 265 -2.35 -6.91 3.49
C MET A 265 -3.39 -6.98 2.36
N ILE A 266 -4.58 -7.51 2.61
CA ILE A 266 -5.69 -7.54 1.65
C ILE A 266 -6.30 -6.14 1.50
N VAL A 267 -6.54 -5.44 2.61
CA VAL A 267 -7.05 -4.05 2.63
C VAL A 267 -6.10 -3.13 1.86
N LYS A 268 -4.78 -3.21 2.11
CA LYS A 268 -3.76 -2.47 1.35
C LYS A 268 -3.94 -2.62 -0.16
N GLN A 269 -4.03 -3.87 -0.64
CA GLN A 269 -4.16 -4.14 -2.08
C GLN A 269 -5.45 -3.57 -2.67
N LYS A 270 -6.57 -3.68 -1.95
CA LYS A 270 -7.86 -3.15 -2.40
C LYS A 270 -7.89 -1.61 -2.41
N LEU A 271 -7.36 -0.96 -1.38
CA LEU A 271 -7.25 0.50 -1.32
C LEU A 271 -6.36 1.07 -2.42
N LEU A 272 -5.18 0.45 -2.67
CA LEU A 272 -4.31 0.82 -3.78
C LEU A 272 -5.03 0.69 -5.14
N LYS A 273 -5.82 -0.36 -5.33
CA LYS A 273 -6.65 -0.55 -6.53
C LYS A 273 -7.78 0.48 -6.63
N ALA A 274 -8.34 0.90 -5.51
CA ALA A 274 -9.40 1.92 -5.44
C ALA A 274 -8.88 3.36 -5.59
N GLY A 275 -7.57 3.55 -5.74
CA GLY A 275 -6.96 4.86 -5.99
C GLY A 275 -6.37 5.56 -4.76
N TYR A 276 -6.45 4.98 -3.58
CA TYR A 276 -5.80 5.51 -2.38
C TYR A 276 -4.34 5.13 -2.32
N ASN A 277 -3.49 6.01 -1.80
CA ASN A 277 -2.20 5.63 -1.28
C ASN A 277 -2.38 4.93 0.07
N VAL A 278 -1.44 4.05 0.46
CA VAL A 278 -1.55 3.31 1.71
C VAL A 278 -0.26 3.42 2.50
N LEU A 279 -0.37 3.93 3.73
CA LEU A 279 0.69 3.90 4.72
C LEU A 279 0.54 2.61 5.54
N MET A 280 1.59 1.81 5.60
CA MET A 280 1.66 0.63 6.45
C MET A 280 2.61 0.91 7.60
N VAL A 281 2.14 0.74 8.83
CA VAL A 281 2.95 0.86 10.06
C VAL A 281 3.45 -0.51 10.54
N ARG A 282 2.89 -1.59 10.01
CA ARG A 282 3.32 -2.97 10.23
C ARG A 282 3.06 -3.83 8.99
N GLU A 283 4.06 -4.60 8.56
CA GLU A 283 3.98 -5.55 7.44
C GLU A 283 4.67 -6.89 7.73
N ASP A 284 5.03 -7.15 8.98
CA ASP A 284 5.59 -8.40 9.45
C ASP A 284 5.07 -8.74 10.86
N GLU A 285 5.53 -9.84 11.43
CA GLU A 285 5.05 -10.36 12.72
C GLU A 285 5.58 -9.58 13.92
N ASP A 286 6.64 -8.78 13.74
CA ASP A 286 7.27 -8.02 14.81
C ASP A 286 7.72 -6.65 14.30
N ALA A 287 6.84 -5.66 14.38
CA ALA A 287 7.17 -4.27 14.07
C ALA A 287 7.41 -3.49 15.35
N GLN A 288 8.62 -2.96 15.52
CA GLN A 288 9.02 -2.20 16.70
C GLN A 288 8.51 -0.75 16.62
N ILE A 289 7.16 -0.62 16.70
CA ILE A 289 6.41 0.65 16.72
C ILE A 289 5.19 0.46 17.64
N ASP A 290 5.13 1.19 18.76
CA ASP A 290 4.02 1.17 19.69
C ASP A 290 2.77 1.91 19.18
N ASN A 291 1.64 1.84 19.93
CA ASN A 291 0.37 2.44 19.52
C ASN A 291 0.47 3.96 19.29
N ILE A 292 1.21 4.68 20.14
CA ILE A 292 1.45 6.13 19.95
C ILE A 292 2.32 6.34 18.71
N GLY A 293 3.39 5.58 18.54
CA GLY A 293 4.26 5.67 17.36
C GLY A 293 3.49 5.44 16.05
N ARG A 294 2.59 4.44 16.02
CA ARG A 294 1.72 4.17 14.86
C ARG A 294 0.79 5.34 14.55
N THR A 295 0.21 5.93 15.61
CA THR A 295 -0.65 7.12 15.49
C THR A 295 0.13 8.34 15.02
N VAL A 296 1.34 8.57 15.54
CA VAL A 296 2.22 9.67 15.11
C VAL A 296 2.62 9.54 13.64
N TYR A 297 2.94 8.32 13.17
CA TYR A 297 3.15 8.08 11.73
C TYR A 297 1.92 8.43 10.91
N ALA A 298 0.73 8.01 11.35
CA ALA A 298 -0.53 8.30 10.67
C ALA A 298 -0.80 9.80 10.59
N ASN A 299 -0.68 10.53 11.70
CA ASN A 299 -0.86 11.98 11.78
C ASN A 299 -0.02 12.77 10.78
N ASN A 300 1.21 12.31 10.52
CA ASN A 300 2.18 13.05 9.70
C ASN A 300 2.26 12.55 8.24
N CYS A 301 1.69 11.38 7.94
CA CYS A 301 1.90 10.73 6.65
C CYS A 301 0.61 10.20 5.99
N ALA A 302 -0.56 10.43 6.60
CA ALA A 302 -1.85 9.95 6.10
C ALA A 302 -2.98 10.98 6.30
N ASP A 303 -4.10 10.76 5.61
CA ASP A 303 -5.35 11.53 5.77
C ASP A 303 -6.35 10.81 6.68
N TYR A 304 -6.21 9.49 6.85
CA TYR A 304 -7.06 8.61 7.65
C TYR A 304 -6.22 7.54 8.32
N HIS A 305 -6.63 7.12 9.53
CA HIS A 305 -5.99 6.03 10.27
C HIS A 305 -7.02 4.98 10.65
N ILE A 306 -6.80 3.71 10.25
CA ILE A 306 -7.66 2.58 10.53
C ILE A 306 -6.80 1.51 11.19
N ALA A 307 -7.03 1.23 12.48
CA ALA A 307 -6.52 0.03 13.13
C ALA A 307 -7.49 -1.12 12.92
N LEU A 308 -6.96 -2.33 12.83
CA LEU A 308 -7.73 -3.56 12.60
C LEU A 308 -7.49 -4.50 13.77
N HIS A 309 -8.58 -4.94 14.41
CA HIS A 309 -8.57 -5.79 15.58
C HIS A 309 -9.64 -6.89 15.50
N TYR A 310 -9.55 -7.87 16.40
CA TYR A 310 -10.59 -8.85 16.71
C TYR A 310 -10.89 -8.77 18.19
N ASP A 311 -12.15 -8.55 18.53
CA ASP A 311 -12.60 -8.49 19.92
C ASP A 311 -12.37 -9.82 20.69
N SER A 312 -12.13 -9.71 21.98
CA SER A 312 -11.76 -10.84 22.84
C SER A 312 -12.90 -11.78 23.19
N THR A 313 -14.15 -11.49 22.79
CA THR A 313 -15.30 -12.39 23.00
C THR A 313 -15.28 -13.59 22.06
N SER A 314 -16.11 -14.59 22.33
CA SER A 314 -16.24 -15.82 21.52
C SER A 314 -17.68 -16.09 21.06
N SER A 315 -18.52 -15.05 20.98
CA SER A 315 -19.94 -15.15 20.67
C SER A 315 -20.28 -14.98 19.20
N ASN A 316 -19.27 -14.77 18.34
CA ASN A 316 -19.44 -14.38 16.93
C ASN A 316 -20.38 -13.17 16.79
N LYS A 317 -20.16 -12.17 17.63
CA LYS A 317 -21.06 -11.02 17.74
C LYS A 317 -21.08 -10.12 16.51
N GLY A 318 -20.02 -10.09 15.72
CA GLY A 318 -19.92 -9.27 14.51
C GLY A 318 -18.96 -8.08 14.67
N ALA A 319 -18.84 -7.28 13.61
CA ALA A 319 -17.92 -6.15 13.56
C ALA A 319 -18.52 -4.87 14.14
N PHE A 320 -17.67 -4.00 14.68
CA PHE A 320 -18.02 -2.66 15.18
C PHE A 320 -16.78 -1.77 15.21
N TYR A 321 -16.97 -0.49 15.38
CA TYR A 321 -15.84 0.43 15.62
C TYR A 321 -15.84 0.93 17.07
N ILE A 322 -14.67 1.28 17.55
CA ILE A 322 -14.51 1.95 18.84
C ILE A 322 -14.69 3.45 18.63
N GLY A 323 -15.82 3.95 19.11
CA GLY A 323 -16.20 5.36 19.09
C GLY A 323 -15.65 6.15 20.27
N VAL A 324 -15.62 7.45 20.14
CA VAL A 324 -15.26 8.37 21.22
C VAL A 324 -16.40 8.41 22.24
N PRO A 325 -16.13 8.13 23.53
CA PRO A 325 -17.18 8.13 24.56
C PRO A 325 -17.83 9.49 24.74
N ASP A 326 -19.10 9.47 25.16
CA ASP A 326 -19.85 10.67 25.51
C ASP A 326 -19.44 11.20 26.89
N ASN A 327 -18.22 11.67 26.98
CA ASN A 327 -17.62 12.24 28.17
C ASN A 327 -17.05 13.62 27.84
N GLN A 328 -17.49 14.66 28.52
CA GLN A 328 -17.16 16.05 28.18
C GLN A 328 -15.66 16.35 28.42
N SER A 329 -15.07 15.86 29.51
CA SER A 329 -13.64 16.10 29.78
C SER A 329 -12.76 15.49 28.69
N TYR A 330 -13.05 14.25 28.28
CA TYR A 330 -12.32 13.59 27.20
C TYR A 330 -12.53 14.29 25.85
N LYS A 331 -13.77 14.69 25.52
CA LYS A 331 -14.05 15.44 24.28
C LYS A 331 -13.41 16.82 24.23
N ASN A 332 -13.14 17.43 25.37
CA ASN A 332 -12.48 18.74 25.45
C ASN A 332 -10.94 18.64 25.36
N MET A 333 -10.37 17.47 25.61
CA MET A 333 -8.93 17.24 25.53
C MET A 333 -8.40 17.39 24.09
N TYR A 334 -7.31 18.10 23.90
CA TYR A 334 -6.62 18.12 22.60
C TYR A 334 -5.78 16.83 22.42
N PRO A 335 -5.80 16.22 21.22
CA PRO A 335 -6.41 16.61 19.94
C PRO A 335 -7.86 16.11 19.74
N VAL A 336 -8.45 15.40 20.70
CA VAL A 336 -9.80 14.81 20.62
C VAL A 336 -10.83 15.88 20.30
N SER A 337 -10.75 17.04 20.97
CA SER A 337 -11.66 18.18 20.80
C SER A 337 -11.81 18.65 19.35
N LYS A 338 -10.78 18.50 18.54
CA LYS A 338 -10.79 18.90 17.12
C LYS A 338 -11.24 17.78 16.17
N ASN A 339 -11.24 16.52 16.64
CA ASN A 339 -11.31 15.37 15.72
C ASN A 339 -12.38 14.33 16.07
N TRP A 340 -12.95 14.30 17.28
CA TRP A 340 -13.86 13.23 17.71
C TRP A 340 -15.06 13.00 16.77
N LYS A 341 -15.67 14.07 16.22
CA LYS A 341 -16.77 13.96 15.24
C LYS A 341 -16.29 13.26 13.95
N LYS A 342 -15.05 13.54 13.52
CA LYS A 342 -14.45 12.93 12.33
C LYS A 342 -14.09 11.47 12.58
N HIS A 343 -13.64 11.12 13.80
CA HIS A 343 -13.39 9.75 14.22
C HIS A 343 -14.68 8.93 14.11
N ASN A 344 -15.74 9.36 14.78
CA ASN A 344 -17.02 8.66 14.76
C ASN A 344 -17.66 8.61 13.36
N LYS A 345 -17.52 9.67 12.55
CA LYS A 345 -17.98 9.64 11.15
C LYS A 345 -17.24 8.59 10.32
N LEU A 346 -15.92 8.48 10.46
CA LEU A 346 -15.13 7.46 9.78
C LEU A 346 -15.59 6.07 10.20
N GLY A 347 -15.73 5.80 11.51
CA GLY A 347 -16.22 4.52 12.04
C GLY A 347 -17.59 4.13 11.47
N LYS A 348 -18.57 5.04 11.53
CA LYS A 348 -19.91 4.83 10.96
C LYS A 348 -19.88 4.49 9.46
N ASN A 349 -19.04 5.18 8.69
CA ASN A 349 -18.91 4.91 7.27
C ASN A 349 -18.29 3.52 7.00
N LEU A 350 -17.28 3.11 7.78
CA LEU A 350 -16.63 1.80 7.62
C LEU A 350 -17.57 0.67 8.00
N VAL A 351 -18.30 0.78 9.11
CA VAL A 351 -19.32 -0.20 9.54
C VAL A 351 -20.41 -0.31 8.50
N TRP A 352 -20.96 0.81 8.02
CA TRP A 352 -21.93 0.81 6.93
C TRP A 352 -21.39 0.09 5.67
N GLY A 353 -20.12 0.34 5.32
CA GLY A 353 -19.49 -0.33 4.18
C GLY A 353 -19.35 -1.84 4.37
N MET A 354 -19.00 -2.29 5.58
CA MET A 354 -18.87 -3.70 5.92
C MET A 354 -20.24 -4.41 5.94
N GLU A 355 -21.26 -3.82 6.54
CA GLU A 355 -22.63 -4.31 6.52
C GLU A 355 -23.14 -4.52 5.09
N ASN A 356 -22.95 -3.50 4.24
CA ASN A 356 -23.31 -3.54 2.82
C ASN A 356 -22.42 -4.48 1.96
N ALA A 357 -21.37 -5.06 2.53
CA ALA A 357 -20.58 -6.13 1.94
C ALA A 357 -20.97 -7.53 2.47
N GLY A 358 -21.93 -7.61 3.39
CA GLY A 358 -22.40 -8.84 4.01
C GLY A 358 -21.61 -9.26 5.26
N VAL A 359 -20.88 -8.35 5.90
CA VAL A 359 -20.26 -8.60 7.21
C VAL A 359 -21.31 -8.41 8.31
N LYS A 360 -21.42 -9.38 9.25
CA LYS A 360 -22.25 -9.26 10.43
C LYS A 360 -21.79 -8.08 11.29
N ILE A 361 -22.72 -7.26 11.77
CA ILE A 361 -22.45 -6.10 12.60
C ILE A 361 -22.99 -6.36 14.02
N TYR A 362 -22.23 -5.93 15.02
CA TYR A 362 -22.62 -5.98 16.42
C TYR A 362 -23.47 -4.77 16.81
N GLY A 363 -24.68 -5.00 17.31
CA GLY A 363 -25.57 -3.94 17.77
C GLY A 363 -25.76 -2.82 16.73
N LYS A 364 -25.47 -1.59 17.12
CA LYS A 364 -25.48 -0.41 16.21
C LYS A 364 -24.15 -0.18 15.51
N GLY A 365 -23.20 -1.11 15.64
CA GLY A 365 -21.86 -1.04 15.02
C GLY A 365 -20.87 -0.12 15.75
N GLU A 366 -21.17 0.27 16.99
CA GLU A 366 -20.33 1.18 17.78
C GLU A 366 -20.22 0.70 19.23
N MET A 367 -19.02 0.81 19.79
CA MET A 367 -18.73 0.69 21.22
C MET A 367 -17.87 1.87 21.63
N ALA A 368 -18.14 2.55 22.74
CA ALA A 368 -17.46 3.77 23.12
C ALA A 368 -16.35 3.49 24.15
N ILE A 369 -15.09 3.74 23.76
CA ILE A 369 -13.90 3.62 24.62
C ILE A 369 -12.89 4.71 24.27
N ASP A 370 -12.27 5.34 25.28
CA ASP A 370 -11.17 6.29 25.13
C ASP A 370 -9.83 5.56 24.88
N LEU A 371 -9.57 5.28 23.61
CA LEU A 371 -8.33 4.61 23.20
C LEU A 371 -7.16 5.57 23.07
N THR A 372 -5.95 5.07 23.39
CA THR A 372 -4.69 5.79 23.13
C THR A 372 -4.60 6.25 21.68
N GLN A 373 -5.04 5.44 20.72
CA GLN A 373 -5.03 5.81 19.30
C GLN A 373 -5.84 7.09 19.04
N THR A 374 -7.10 7.16 19.47
CA THR A 374 -7.94 8.35 19.26
C THR A 374 -7.50 9.53 20.10
N SER A 375 -6.94 9.28 21.30
CA SER A 375 -6.43 10.31 22.21
C SER A 375 -5.25 11.10 21.63
N TYR A 376 -4.42 10.50 20.80
CA TYR A 376 -3.26 11.13 20.15
C TYR A 376 -3.48 11.49 18.68
N SER A 377 -4.65 11.23 18.10
CA SER A 377 -4.85 11.39 16.67
C SER A 377 -5.30 12.79 16.26
N THR A 378 -4.54 13.42 15.37
CA THR A 378 -4.85 14.73 14.76
C THR A 378 -5.60 14.61 13.43
N ILE A 379 -5.86 13.39 12.96
CA ILE A 379 -6.60 13.07 11.74
C ILE A 379 -7.76 12.13 12.06
N PRO A 380 -8.77 11.95 11.18
CA PRO A 380 -9.79 10.92 11.36
C PRO A 380 -9.17 9.56 11.61
N SER A 381 -9.45 8.97 12.78
CA SER A 381 -8.81 7.74 13.25
C SER A 381 -9.84 6.83 13.92
N VAL A 382 -9.77 5.53 13.65
CA VAL A 382 -10.70 4.55 14.21
C VAL A 382 -9.99 3.23 14.48
N ASP A 383 -10.37 2.60 15.57
CA ASP A 383 -10.12 1.20 15.84
C ASP A 383 -11.34 0.40 15.38
N LEU A 384 -11.13 -0.61 14.58
CA LEU A 384 -12.17 -1.39 13.92
C LEU A 384 -12.04 -2.85 14.33
N GLU A 385 -12.96 -3.29 15.19
CA GLU A 385 -13.14 -4.69 15.51
C GLU A 385 -13.88 -5.36 14.36
N VAL A 386 -13.18 -6.19 13.58
CA VAL A 386 -13.74 -6.81 12.37
C VAL A 386 -14.50 -8.09 12.63
N GLY A 387 -14.59 -8.49 13.88
CA GLY A 387 -15.22 -9.66 14.43
C GLY A 387 -14.69 -9.95 15.83
N ASP A 388 -14.82 -11.18 16.28
CA ASP A 388 -14.29 -11.66 17.57
C ASP A 388 -13.51 -12.98 17.38
N LYS A 389 -13.11 -13.63 18.50
CA LYS A 389 -12.34 -14.90 18.46
C LYS A 389 -13.02 -16.04 17.68
N SER A 390 -14.34 -16.03 17.60
CA SER A 390 -15.14 -17.05 16.86
C SER A 390 -15.35 -16.69 15.39
N SER A 391 -14.98 -15.49 14.97
CA SER A 391 -15.30 -14.99 13.63
C SER A 391 -14.47 -15.66 12.54
N ASN A 392 -15.12 -15.93 11.41
CA ASN A 392 -14.48 -16.53 10.25
C ASN A 392 -13.42 -15.58 9.67
N HIS A 393 -12.16 -16.00 9.64
CA HIS A 393 -11.03 -15.25 9.08
C HIS A 393 -10.37 -15.98 7.89
N SER A 394 -11.13 -16.83 7.19
CA SER A 394 -10.70 -17.40 5.91
C SER A 394 -10.42 -16.30 4.88
N ASN A 395 -9.63 -16.60 3.88
CA ASN A 395 -9.29 -15.63 2.80
C ASN A 395 -10.55 -15.06 2.10
N LYS A 396 -11.68 -15.81 2.04
CA LYS A 396 -12.95 -15.31 1.53
C LYS A 396 -13.55 -14.26 2.48
N ALA A 397 -13.62 -14.55 3.78
CA ALA A 397 -14.13 -13.62 4.77
C ALA A 397 -13.30 -12.34 4.85
N LEU A 398 -11.96 -12.45 4.90
CA LEU A 398 -11.05 -11.29 4.87
C LEU A 398 -11.22 -10.43 3.62
N LYS A 399 -11.46 -11.02 2.45
CA LYS A 399 -11.76 -10.27 1.22
C LYS A 399 -13.09 -9.54 1.28
N THR A 400 -14.09 -10.10 1.93
CA THR A 400 -15.40 -9.47 2.16
C THR A 400 -15.25 -8.26 3.08
N ILE A 401 -14.61 -8.43 4.25
CA ILE A 401 -14.31 -7.35 5.20
C ILE A 401 -13.54 -6.22 4.48
N ALA A 402 -12.46 -6.55 3.79
CA ALA A 402 -11.66 -5.57 3.07
C ALA A 402 -12.43 -4.86 1.94
N SER A 403 -13.41 -5.50 1.30
CA SER A 403 -14.31 -4.84 0.34
C SER A 403 -15.24 -3.85 1.03
N GLY A 404 -15.76 -4.22 2.21
CA GLY A 404 -16.58 -3.35 3.03
C GLY A 404 -15.82 -2.11 3.50
N ILE A 405 -14.58 -2.28 3.99
CA ILE A 405 -13.72 -1.16 4.38
C ILE A 405 -13.54 -0.18 3.19
N VAL A 406 -13.22 -0.68 2.00
CA VAL A 406 -13.06 0.17 0.81
C VAL A 406 -14.38 0.84 0.41
N LYS A 407 -15.52 0.15 0.56
CA LYS A 407 -16.86 0.72 0.30
C LYS A 407 -17.16 1.86 1.27
N GLY A 408 -16.87 1.69 2.56
CA GLY A 408 -16.99 2.73 3.58
C GLY A 408 -16.07 3.93 3.36
N MET A 409 -14.85 3.71 2.90
CA MET A 409 -13.90 4.77 2.52
C MET A 409 -14.36 5.59 1.30
N ASN A 410 -15.27 5.09 0.50
CA ASN A 410 -15.81 5.77 -0.69
C ASN A 410 -17.13 6.49 -0.42
N LYS A 411 -17.70 6.35 0.81
CA LYS A 411 -18.89 7.05 1.28
C LYS A 411 -18.54 8.46 1.77
#